data_7cde82238e6b67bd00c033367ca1d31b
#
_entry.id   7cde82238e6b67bd00c033367ca1d31b
#
_cell.length_a   1.000
_cell.length_b   1.000
_cell.length_c   1.000
_cell.angle_alpha   90.00
_cell.angle_beta   90.00
_cell.angle_gamma   90.00
#
_symmetry.space_group_name_H-M   'P 1'
#
loop_
_entity.id
_entity.type
_entity.pdbx_description
1 polymer ?
#
loop_
_entity_poly.entity_id
_entity_poly.type
_entity_poly.pdbx_seq_one_letter_code
_entity_poly.pdbx_strand_id
1 'polypeptide(L)'
;MNMSRVLSLGLGIALLAAPGLADDSRWRDCRTCHAVEAPNGDVIARGGRSGPNLYGIANRPLAADSGFRFYSDDLRAAAATGARWTEDNFVAYLSGPDEFLRAMTGNPNAESGMHVALRSGARDLFRWLQGLSN
;
A
#
# COMPACT_ATOMS: atom_id res chain seq x y z
N MET A 1 -60.33 31.63 -19.86
CA MET A 1 -59.29 31.78 -18.80
C MET A 1 -58.42 30.53 -18.85
N ASN A 2 -57.29 30.60 -19.57
CA ASN A 2 -56.36 29.46 -19.71
C ASN A 2 -55.17 29.67 -18.76
N MET A 3 -55.13 28.87 -17.72
CA MET A 3 -53.97 28.84 -16.82
C MET A 3 -52.93 27.83 -17.35
N SER A 4 -51.93 28.38 -18.06
CA SER A 4 -50.74 27.61 -18.47
C SER A 4 -49.90 27.29 -17.25
N ARG A 5 -49.81 26.01 -16.92
CA ARG A 5 -48.84 25.48 -15.92
C ARG A 5 -47.49 25.33 -16.60
N VAL A 6 -46.54 26.14 -16.21
CA VAL A 6 -45.15 26.02 -16.60
C VAL A 6 -44.52 24.96 -15.70
N LEU A 7 -44.20 23.80 -16.26
CA LEU A 7 -43.44 22.76 -15.59
C LEU A 7 -41.95 23.14 -15.70
N SER A 8 -41.35 23.61 -14.60
CA SER A 8 -39.90 23.81 -14.52
C SER A 8 -39.24 22.46 -14.25
N LEU A 9 -38.62 21.86 -15.28
CA LEU A 9 -37.67 20.75 -15.09
C LEU A 9 -36.39 21.32 -14.48
N GLY A 10 -36.20 21.09 -13.20
CA GLY A 10 -34.94 21.32 -12.54
C GLY A 10 -33.93 20.23 -12.95
N LEU A 11 -32.95 20.62 -13.79
CA LEU A 11 -31.82 19.76 -14.15
C LEU A 11 -30.87 19.67 -12.93
N GLY A 12 -31.02 18.63 -12.11
CA GLY A 12 -30.12 18.35 -11.02
C GLY A 12 -28.76 17.88 -11.57
N ILE A 13 -27.77 18.75 -11.54
CA ILE A 13 -26.38 18.36 -11.79
C ILE A 13 -25.90 17.59 -10.59
N ALA A 14 -25.85 16.25 -10.69
CA ALA A 14 -25.16 15.42 -9.74
C ALA A 14 -23.65 15.71 -9.87
N LEU A 15 -23.09 16.47 -8.93
CA LEU A 15 -21.64 16.55 -8.76
C LEU A 15 -21.17 15.14 -8.35
N LEU A 16 -20.62 14.41 -9.30
CA LEU A 16 -19.79 13.25 -9.00
C LEU A 16 -18.54 13.79 -8.30
N ALA A 17 -18.53 13.74 -6.98
CA ALA A 17 -17.32 13.94 -6.21
C ALA A 17 -16.32 12.89 -6.69
N ALA A 18 -15.28 13.31 -7.42
CA ALA A 18 -14.13 12.47 -7.66
C ALA A 18 -13.65 11.97 -6.30
N PRO A 19 -13.31 10.66 -6.13
CA PRO A 19 -12.70 10.20 -4.91
C PRO A 19 -11.44 11.05 -4.72
N GLY A 20 -11.52 12.02 -3.80
CA GLY A 20 -10.37 12.79 -3.42
C GLY A 20 -9.28 11.81 -3.05
N LEU A 21 -8.05 12.06 -3.49
CA LEU A 21 -6.86 11.38 -2.97
C LEU A 21 -6.81 11.69 -1.47
N ALA A 22 -7.62 10.96 -0.69
CA ALA A 22 -7.71 11.15 0.74
C ALA A 22 -6.32 10.86 1.29
N ASP A 23 -5.77 11.80 2.03
CA ASP A 23 -4.60 11.60 2.86
C ASP A 23 -5.02 10.60 3.95
N ASP A 24 -5.08 9.32 3.56
CA ASP A 24 -5.52 8.24 4.42
C ASP A 24 -4.58 8.16 5.62
N SER A 25 -5.11 8.30 6.81
CA SER A 25 -4.31 8.29 8.04
C SER A 25 -3.47 7.03 8.19
N ARG A 26 -3.91 5.90 7.58
CA ARG A 26 -3.16 4.64 7.52
C ARG A 26 -1.89 4.75 6.68
N TRP A 27 -1.86 5.69 5.72
CA TRP A 27 -0.74 5.91 4.79
C TRP A 27 0.35 6.84 5.36
N ARG A 28 0.05 7.57 6.42
CA ARG A 28 0.91 8.64 6.96
C ARG A 28 2.35 8.18 7.21
N ASP A 29 2.52 7.03 7.86
CA ASP A 29 3.84 6.54 8.26
C ASP A 29 4.62 5.89 7.09
N CYS A 30 3.95 5.62 5.96
CA CYS A 30 4.53 4.98 4.78
C CYS A 30 4.95 5.97 3.70
N ARG A 31 4.27 7.11 3.60
CA ARG A 31 4.37 8.05 2.48
C ARG A 31 5.74 8.69 2.31
N THR A 32 6.56 8.76 3.34
CA THR A 32 7.92 9.30 3.23
C THR A 32 8.78 8.48 2.26
N CYS A 33 8.58 7.16 2.23
CA CYS A 33 9.40 6.21 1.49
C CYS A 33 8.68 5.49 0.37
N HIS A 34 7.35 5.33 0.46
CA HIS A 34 6.57 4.52 -0.46
C HIS A 34 5.51 5.35 -1.19
N ALA A 35 5.16 4.92 -2.40
CA ALA A 35 3.98 5.34 -3.14
C ALA A 35 3.12 4.12 -3.48
N VAL A 36 1.88 4.35 -3.86
CA VAL A 36 1.00 3.36 -4.49
C VAL A 36 0.67 3.87 -5.89
N GLU A 37 1.28 3.26 -6.88
CA GLU A 37 1.17 3.65 -8.28
C GLU A 37 0.75 2.43 -9.11
N ALA A 38 -0.36 2.55 -9.82
CA ALA A 38 -0.87 1.50 -10.69
C ALA A 38 -0.01 1.34 -11.96
N PRO A 39 -0.07 0.18 -12.65
CA PRO A 39 0.73 -0.07 -13.85
C PRO A 39 0.48 0.89 -15.03
N ASN A 40 -0.70 1.53 -15.06
CA ASN A 40 -1.04 2.56 -16.04
C ASN A 40 -0.46 3.95 -15.71
N GLY A 41 0.27 4.09 -14.58
CA GLY A 41 0.86 5.33 -14.12
C GLY A 41 -0.03 6.16 -13.18
N ASP A 42 -1.23 5.70 -12.87
CA ASP A 42 -2.11 6.40 -11.93
C ASP A 42 -1.54 6.35 -10.52
N VAL A 43 -1.32 7.51 -9.92
CA VAL A 43 -0.84 7.62 -8.54
C VAL A 43 -2.04 7.58 -7.60
N ILE A 44 -2.24 6.45 -6.94
CA ILE A 44 -3.35 6.21 -6.02
C ILE A 44 -3.05 6.80 -4.63
N ALA A 45 -1.83 6.57 -4.12
CA ALA A 45 -1.35 7.21 -2.90
C ALA A 45 0.04 7.80 -3.13
N ARG A 46 0.14 9.10 -2.91
CA ARG A 46 1.39 9.83 -3.11
C ARG A 46 2.41 9.48 -2.04
N GLY A 47 3.69 9.43 -2.44
CA GLY A 47 4.78 9.21 -1.50
C GLY A 47 6.14 9.20 -2.17
N GLY A 48 7.16 8.82 -1.38
CA GLY A 48 8.55 8.72 -1.82
C GLY A 48 8.81 7.48 -2.67
N ARG A 49 10.07 7.37 -3.12
CA ARG A 49 10.57 6.26 -3.94
C ARG A 49 11.82 5.61 -3.33
N SER A 50 12.12 5.90 -2.07
CA SER A 50 13.20 5.23 -1.34
C SER A 50 12.83 3.84 -0.85
N GLY A 51 11.55 3.49 -0.90
CA GLY A 51 11.03 2.14 -0.75
C GLY A 51 10.29 1.68 -2.01
N PRO A 52 9.94 0.38 -2.11
CA PRO A 52 9.22 -0.17 -3.26
C PRO A 52 7.80 0.39 -3.37
N ASN A 53 7.25 0.35 -4.58
CA ASN A 53 5.84 0.61 -4.84
C ASN A 53 4.97 -0.47 -4.16
N LEU A 54 3.98 -0.04 -3.40
CA LEU A 54 3.10 -0.96 -2.65
C LEU A 54 1.81 -1.33 -3.39
N TYR A 55 1.64 -0.90 -4.64
CA TYR A 55 0.53 -1.38 -5.45
C TYR A 55 0.60 -2.89 -5.63
N GLY A 56 -0.51 -3.59 -5.36
CA GLY A 56 -0.58 -5.05 -5.50
C GLY A 56 0.29 -5.82 -4.49
N ILE A 57 0.63 -5.22 -3.35
CA ILE A 57 1.48 -5.88 -2.34
C ILE A 57 0.85 -7.15 -1.77
N ALA A 58 -0.48 -7.21 -1.63
CA ALA A 58 -1.18 -8.36 -1.07
C ALA A 58 -0.90 -9.62 -1.89
N ASN A 59 -0.41 -10.66 -1.24
CA ASN A 59 -0.01 -11.95 -1.80
C ASN A 59 1.11 -11.90 -2.87
N ARG A 60 1.74 -10.75 -3.06
CA ARG A 60 2.94 -10.64 -3.90
C ARG A 60 4.12 -11.36 -3.22
N PRO A 61 5.02 -12.03 -3.97
CA PRO A 61 6.27 -12.52 -3.40
C PRO A 61 7.05 -11.39 -2.71
N LEU A 62 7.80 -11.71 -1.67
CA LEU A 62 8.70 -10.76 -1.04
C LEU A 62 9.70 -10.23 -2.08
N ALA A 63 10.14 -8.99 -1.94
CA ALA A 63 11.15 -8.36 -2.80
C ALA A 63 10.85 -8.41 -4.32
N ALA A 64 9.57 -8.38 -4.71
CA ALA A 64 9.16 -8.65 -6.10
C ALA A 64 8.89 -7.41 -6.95
N ASP A 65 9.02 -6.19 -6.41
CA ASP A 65 8.91 -4.98 -7.24
C ASP A 65 10.15 -4.83 -8.12
N SER A 66 10.00 -5.11 -9.41
CA SER A 66 11.09 -5.02 -10.39
C SER A 66 11.59 -3.58 -10.62
N GLY A 67 10.77 -2.59 -10.30
CA GLY A 67 11.12 -1.17 -10.35
C GLY A 67 12.00 -0.71 -9.19
N PHE A 68 12.12 -1.51 -8.14
CA PHE A 68 12.90 -1.19 -6.95
C PHE A 68 14.14 -2.09 -6.83
N ARG A 69 15.32 -1.48 -6.82
CA ARG A 69 16.61 -2.20 -6.84
C ARG A 69 17.31 -2.29 -5.48
N PHE A 70 16.81 -1.60 -4.46
CA PHE A 70 17.51 -1.41 -3.18
C PHE A 70 16.99 -2.31 -2.06
N TYR A 71 16.38 -3.45 -2.41
CA TYR A 71 16.09 -4.46 -1.40
C TYR A 71 17.37 -4.96 -0.72
N SER A 72 17.33 -5.13 0.60
CA SER A 72 18.44 -5.74 1.34
C SER A 72 18.67 -7.19 0.88
N ASP A 73 19.89 -7.66 1.02
CA ASP A 73 20.22 -9.05 0.70
C ASP A 73 19.44 -10.03 1.60
N ASP A 74 19.18 -9.64 2.85
CA ASP A 74 18.39 -10.45 3.78
C ASP A 74 16.91 -10.53 3.37
N LEU A 75 16.32 -9.45 2.85
CA LEU A 75 14.96 -9.51 2.32
C LEU A 75 14.91 -10.37 1.04
N ARG A 76 15.94 -10.33 0.21
CA ARG A 76 16.08 -11.23 -0.95
C ARG A 76 16.23 -12.68 -0.53
N ALA A 77 16.99 -12.95 0.54
CA ALA A 77 17.13 -14.30 1.12
C ALA A 77 15.80 -14.81 1.67
N ALA A 78 15.04 -13.96 2.35
CA ALA A 78 13.69 -14.31 2.78
C ALA A 78 12.75 -14.58 1.59
N ALA A 79 12.84 -13.80 0.51
CA ALA A 79 12.08 -14.03 -0.72
C ALA A 79 12.41 -15.38 -1.38
N ALA A 80 13.67 -15.82 -1.31
CA ALA A 80 14.10 -17.11 -1.85
C ALA A 80 13.46 -18.33 -1.16
N THR A 81 12.86 -18.16 0.01
CA THR A 81 12.06 -19.20 0.68
C THR A 81 10.71 -19.44 0.01
N GLY A 82 10.30 -18.60 -0.94
CA GLY A 82 8.98 -18.60 -1.56
C GLY A 82 7.92 -17.84 -0.76
N ALA A 83 8.31 -17.15 0.31
CA ALA A 83 7.38 -16.40 1.15
C ALA A 83 6.71 -15.25 0.37
N ARG A 84 5.47 -14.98 0.77
CA ARG A 84 4.62 -13.93 0.17
C ARG A 84 4.13 -12.97 1.24
N TRP A 85 3.73 -11.79 0.82
CA TRP A 85 3.07 -10.81 1.67
C TRP A 85 1.62 -11.23 1.95
N THR A 86 1.47 -12.30 2.73
CA THR A 86 0.19 -12.61 3.38
C THR A 86 -0.10 -11.54 4.43
N GLU A 87 -1.36 -11.44 4.87
CA GLU A 87 -1.72 -10.50 5.94
C GLU A 87 -0.85 -10.71 7.19
N ASP A 88 -0.61 -11.96 7.57
CA ASP A 88 0.19 -12.29 8.76
C ASP A 88 1.67 -11.94 8.57
N ASN A 89 2.28 -12.25 7.43
CA ASN A 89 3.66 -11.87 7.13
C ASN A 89 3.84 -10.34 7.08
N PHE A 90 2.87 -9.63 6.50
CA PHE A 90 2.88 -8.18 6.43
C PHE A 90 2.81 -7.55 7.83
N VAL A 91 1.91 -8.05 8.68
CA VAL A 91 1.79 -7.58 10.08
C VAL A 91 3.06 -7.90 10.88
N ALA A 92 3.59 -9.12 10.75
CA ALA A 92 4.82 -9.51 11.44
C ALA A 92 6.02 -8.65 11.01
N TYR A 93 6.17 -8.41 9.70
CA TYR A 93 7.24 -7.56 9.17
C TYR A 93 7.11 -6.11 9.67
N LEU A 94 5.93 -5.52 9.64
CA LEU A 94 5.73 -4.14 10.11
C LEU A 94 5.87 -4.01 11.63
N SER A 95 5.68 -5.08 12.39
CA SER A 95 5.91 -5.06 13.83
C SER A 95 7.38 -5.00 14.21
N GLY A 96 8.26 -5.58 13.36
CA GLY A 96 9.71 -5.59 13.53
C GLY A 96 10.38 -6.16 12.27
N PRO A 97 10.75 -5.27 11.31
CA PRO A 97 11.29 -5.74 10.01
C PRO A 97 12.53 -6.64 10.14
N ASP A 98 13.47 -6.26 10.97
CA ASP A 98 14.71 -7.04 11.16
C ASP A 98 14.45 -8.35 11.89
N GLU A 99 13.61 -8.34 12.92
CA GLU A 99 13.21 -9.54 13.66
C GLU A 99 12.49 -10.54 12.75
N PHE A 100 11.61 -10.06 11.87
CA PHE A 100 10.95 -10.89 10.87
C PHE A 100 11.97 -11.57 9.97
N LEU A 101 12.97 -10.82 9.48
CA LEU A 101 14.00 -11.39 8.60
C LEU A 101 14.91 -12.36 9.33
N ARG A 102 15.28 -12.09 10.58
CA ARG A 102 16.06 -13.02 11.41
C ARG A 102 15.33 -14.34 11.60
N ALA A 103 14.04 -14.29 11.88
CA ALA A 103 13.21 -15.50 12.00
C ALA A 103 13.06 -16.24 10.68
N MET A 104 12.90 -15.51 9.57
CA MET A 104 12.66 -16.09 8.24
C MET A 104 13.91 -16.71 7.63
N THR A 105 15.09 -16.10 7.85
CA THR A 105 16.35 -16.50 7.22
C THR A 105 17.26 -17.33 8.12
N GLY A 106 17.04 -17.28 9.45
CA GLY A 106 17.97 -17.86 10.42
C GLY A 106 19.25 -17.04 10.61
N ASN A 107 19.40 -15.90 9.95
CA ASN A 107 20.55 -15.00 10.12
C ASN A 107 20.29 -14.07 11.32
N PRO A 108 21.03 -14.18 12.44
CA PRO A 108 20.80 -13.34 13.63
C PRO A 108 21.12 -11.85 13.40
N ASN A 109 21.83 -11.52 12.33
CA ASN A 109 22.21 -10.17 11.97
C ASN A 109 21.41 -9.63 10.76
N ALA A 110 20.34 -10.30 10.37
CA ALA A 110 19.55 -9.86 9.23
C ALA A 110 18.95 -8.46 9.43
N GLU A 111 19.02 -7.65 8.38
CA GLU A 111 18.53 -6.28 8.33
C GLU A 111 17.64 -6.07 7.09
N SER A 112 16.52 -5.39 7.29
CA SER A 112 15.55 -5.15 6.20
C SER A 112 15.90 -3.96 5.33
N GLY A 113 16.59 -2.99 5.87
CA GLY A 113 16.76 -1.66 5.27
C GLY A 113 15.55 -0.73 5.46
N MET A 114 14.45 -1.25 5.97
CA MET A 114 13.28 -0.46 6.38
C MET A 114 13.34 -0.22 7.89
N HIS A 115 13.46 1.05 8.30
CA HIS A 115 13.71 1.42 9.70
C HIS A 115 12.44 1.93 10.40
N VAL A 116 11.27 1.52 9.93
CA VAL A 116 9.97 1.87 10.51
C VAL A 116 9.30 0.62 11.04
N ALA A 117 8.80 0.67 12.27
CA ALA A 117 7.97 -0.37 12.86
C ALA A 117 6.63 0.23 13.30
N LEU A 118 5.53 -0.47 13.04
CA LEU A 118 4.19 -0.07 13.46
C LEU A 118 3.78 -0.85 14.70
N ARG A 119 3.38 -0.14 15.75
CA ARG A 119 2.85 -0.74 16.98
C ARG A 119 1.40 -1.24 16.82
N SER A 120 0.67 -0.70 15.85
CA SER A 120 -0.73 -1.04 15.58
C SER A 120 -1.12 -0.61 14.16
N GLY A 121 -2.28 -1.08 13.68
CA GLY A 121 -2.85 -0.65 12.40
C GLY A 121 -2.31 -1.36 11.16
N ALA A 122 -1.31 -2.24 11.28
CA ALA A 122 -0.72 -2.94 10.14
C ALA A 122 -1.74 -3.81 9.38
N ARG A 123 -2.68 -4.43 10.08
CA ARG A 123 -3.73 -5.25 9.46
C ARG A 123 -4.71 -4.41 8.64
N ASP A 124 -5.13 -3.27 9.17
CA ASP A 124 -6.01 -2.35 8.46
C ASP A 124 -5.32 -1.72 7.26
N LEU A 125 -4.02 -1.41 7.39
CA LEU A 125 -3.19 -0.95 6.29
C LEU A 125 -3.11 -2.01 5.17
N PHE A 126 -2.88 -3.28 5.51
CA PHE A 126 -2.83 -4.38 4.54
C PHE A 126 -4.13 -4.48 3.75
N ARG A 127 -5.27 -4.49 4.44
CA ARG A 127 -6.59 -4.59 3.81
C ARG A 127 -6.91 -3.39 2.93
N TRP A 128 -6.51 -2.20 3.35
CA TRP A 128 -6.65 -1.00 2.54
C TRP A 128 -5.80 -1.10 1.25
N LEU A 129 -4.51 -1.47 1.36
CA LEU A 129 -3.63 -1.67 0.21
C LEU A 129 -4.17 -2.76 -0.74
N GLN A 130 -4.69 -3.85 -0.20
CA GLN A 130 -5.32 -4.92 -0.99
C GLN A 130 -6.51 -4.40 -1.80
N GLY A 131 -7.33 -3.54 -1.21
CA GLY A 131 -8.50 -2.95 -1.88
C GLY A 131 -8.13 -1.97 -3.01
N LEU A 132 -6.92 -1.41 -3.03
CA LEU A 132 -6.50 -0.47 -4.07
C LEU A 132 -6.11 -1.14 -5.40
N SER A 133 -5.89 -2.45 -5.41
CA SER A 133 -5.43 -3.21 -6.57
C SER A 133 -6.41 -4.28 -7.07
N ASN A 134 -7.64 -4.24 -6.58
CA ASN A 134 -8.75 -5.12 -7.01
C ASN A 134 -9.65 -4.44 -8.04
#